data_f4944c1a8258d57c1cfe586bd1faf7d5
#
_entry.id   f4944c1a8258d57c1cfe586bd1faf7d5
#
_cell.length_a   1.000
_cell.length_b   1.000
_cell.length_c   1.000
_cell.angle_alpha   90.00
_cell.angle_beta   90.00
_cell.angle_gamma   90.00
#
_symmetry.space_group_name_H-M   'P 1'
#
loop_
_entity.id
_entity.type
_entity.pdbx_description
1 polymer ?
#
loop_
_entity_poly.entity_id
_entity_poly.type
_entity_poly.pdbx_seq_one_letter_code
_entity_poly.pdbx_strand_id
1 'polypeptide(L)'
;MRVAVISDTHLDEPTPWFRRVFDEHLAKADAIIHCGDISGDGMVRFLEASHPNVHMVCGNMCTGSARRHLAPRIAVTFEGFRVGASHGTCSQGSSAEYVLREFGPDFEVICYGHTHVFDWRKIDGRWVLNPGALQEGEGSFAYLDLVPGEEPKAVQVRV
;
A
#
# COMPACT_ATOMS: atom_id res chain seq x y z
N MET A 1 0.75 7.65 -14.74
CA MET A 1 0.10 7.78 -13.41
C MET A 1 1.08 7.42 -12.32
N ARG A 2 1.14 8.22 -11.26
CA ARG A 2 1.98 7.94 -10.07
C ARG A 2 1.10 7.57 -8.89
N VAL A 3 1.33 6.40 -8.31
CA VAL A 3 0.62 5.90 -7.14
C VAL A 3 1.56 5.92 -5.93
N ALA A 4 1.16 6.55 -4.84
CA ALA A 4 1.87 6.43 -3.57
C ALA A 4 1.42 5.15 -2.87
N VAL A 5 2.35 4.22 -2.65
CA VAL A 5 2.08 2.96 -1.94
C VAL A 5 2.68 3.06 -0.56
N ILE A 6 1.84 2.97 0.45
CA ILE A 6 2.19 3.05 1.88
C ILE A 6 1.70 1.80 2.62
N SER A 7 2.29 1.50 3.77
CA SER A 7 1.88 0.37 4.61
C SER A 7 2.31 0.56 6.07
N ASP A 8 1.71 -0.20 6.95
CA ASP A 8 2.18 -0.40 8.33
C ASP A 8 2.40 0.92 9.09
N THR A 9 1.42 1.83 8.98
CA THR A 9 1.47 3.12 9.67
C THR A 9 1.26 2.98 11.18
N HIS A 10 0.50 1.97 11.60
CA HIS A 10 0.18 1.69 13.01
C HIS A 10 -0.37 2.91 13.79
N LEU A 11 -1.11 3.77 13.10
CA LEU A 11 -1.69 4.99 13.67
C LEU A 11 -3.22 4.87 13.80
N ASP A 12 -3.74 5.29 14.93
CA ASP A 12 -5.19 5.46 15.14
C ASP A 12 -5.69 6.77 14.51
N GLU A 13 -4.89 7.83 14.66
CA GLU A 13 -5.13 9.17 14.14
C GLU A 13 -3.86 9.71 13.46
N PRO A 14 -3.96 10.61 12.48
CA PRO A 14 -2.80 11.17 11.82
C PRO A 14 -2.03 12.09 12.77
N THR A 15 -0.78 11.72 13.06
CA THR A 15 0.14 12.56 13.86
C THR A 15 0.58 13.80 13.08
N PRO A 16 1.14 14.83 13.73
CA PRO A 16 1.74 15.99 13.04
C PRO A 16 2.85 15.58 12.05
N TRP A 17 3.62 14.54 12.37
CA TRP A 17 4.61 13.99 11.47
C TRP A 17 3.96 13.39 10.22
N PHE A 18 2.95 12.53 10.39
CA PHE A 18 2.26 11.91 9.25
C PHE A 18 1.61 12.97 8.34
N ARG A 19 1.01 14.01 8.92
CA ARG A 19 0.41 15.11 8.14
C ARG A 19 1.47 15.83 7.28
N ARG A 20 2.67 16.07 7.80
CA ARG A 20 3.78 16.65 7.00
C ARG A 20 4.16 15.72 5.85
N VAL A 21 4.35 14.43 6.12
CA VAL A 21 4.67 13.44 5.07
C VAL A 21 3.56 13.38 4.02
N PHE A 22 2.29 13.42 4.45
CA PHE A 22 1.15 13.47 3.55
C PHE A 22 1.21 14.69 2.63
N ASP A 23 1.35 15.89 3.17
CA ASP A 23 1.37 17.16 2.41
C ASP A 23 2.58 17.25 1.47
N GLU A 24 3.74 16.79 1.91
CA GLU A 24 4.98 16.86 1.14
C GLU A 24 5.05 15.85 0.01
N HIS A 25 4.50 14.65 0.21
CA HIS A 25 4.68 13.50 -0.67
C HIS A 25 3.36 12.89 -1.19
N LEU A 26 2.46 12.47 -0.28
CA LEU A 26 1.33 11.61 -0.66
C LEU A 26 0.23 12.38 -1.38
N ALA A 27 -0.06 13.61 -0.96
CA ALA A 27 -1.09 14.46 -1.55
C ALA A 27 -0.84 14.80 -3.04
N LYS A 28 0.39 14.64 -3.51
CA LYS A 28 0.80 14.94 -4.89
C LYS A 28 0.71 13.73 -5.83
N ALA A 29 0.45 12.55 -5.31
CA ALA A 29 0.26 11.36 -6.12
C ALA A 29 -1.13 11.38 -6.79
N ASP A 30 -1.29 10.64 -7.87
CA ASP A 30 -2.59 10.50 -8.56
C ASP A 30 -3.54 9.55 -7.81
N ALA A 31 -2.97 8.64 -7.01
CA ALA A 31 -3.68 7.73 -6.13
C ALA A 31 -2.81 7.33 -4.93
N ILE A 32 -3.46 6.85 -3.88
CA ILE A 32 -2.79 6.26 -2.70
C ILE A 32 -3.30 4.83 -2.53
N ILE A 33 -2.39 3.88 -2.33
CA ILE A 33 -2.69 2.53 -1.86
C ILE A 33 -2.08 2.36 -0.47
N HIS A 34 -2.90 1.98 0.52
CA HIS A 34 -2.43 1.59 1.84
C HIS A 34 -2.55 0.07 2.01
N CYS A 35 -1.42 -0.60 2.14
CA CYS A 35 -1.33 -2.07 2.19
C CYS A 35 -1.60 -2.69 3.57
N GLY A 36 -2.33 -2.00 4.44
CA GLY A 36 -2.80 -2.54 5.72
C GLY A 36 -2.03 -2.08 6.94
N ASP A 37 -2.47 -2.58 8.09
CA ASP A 37 -2.04 -2.14 9.42
C ASP A 37 -2.22 -0.65 9.66
N ILE A 38 -3.43 -0.20 9.34
CA ILE A 38 -4.04 1.03 9.86
C ILE A 38 -4.70 0.65 11.18
N SER A 39 -4.26 1.24 12.31
CA SER A 39 -4.80 0.83 13.61
C SER A 39 -6.24 1.32 13.81
N GLY A 40 -6.54 2.56 13.49
CA GLY A 40 -7.85 3.14 13.85
C GLY A 40 -8.56 3.92 12.74
N ASP A 41 -9.82 4.27 13.04
CA ASP A 41 -10.75 4.93 12.11
C ASP A 41 -10.37 6.37 11.77
N GLY A 42 -9.69 7.07 12.66
CA GLY A 42 -9.30 8.45 12.42
C GLY A 42 -8.31 8.57 11.27
N MET A 43 -7.42 7.61 11.16
CA MET A 43 -6.46 7.51 10.06
C MET A 43 -7.18 7.21 8.73
N VAL A 44 -8.15 6.28 8.75
CA VAL A 44 -8.98 5.95 7.57
C VAL A 44 -9.73 7.19 7.09
N ARG A 45 -10.48 7.85 7.99
CA ARG A 45 -11.24 9.07 7.66
C ARG A 45 -10.35 10.21 7.16
N PHE A 46 -9.15 10.36 7.76
CA PHE A 46 -8.21 11.37 7.30
C PHE A 46 -7.79 11.13 5.85
N LEU A 47 -7.39 9.92 5.50
CA LEU A 47 -6.97 9.59 4.14
C LEU A 47 -8.11 9.78 3.13
N GLU A 48 -9.31 9.29 3.44
CA GLU A 48 -10.50 9.44 2.58
C GLU A 48 -10.91 10.91 2.38
N ALA A 49 -10.80 11.73 3.43
CA ALA A 49 -11.15 13.14 3.35
C ALA A 49 -10.07 13.99 2.65
N SER A 50 -8.80 13.56 2.69
CA SER A 50 -7.67 14.36 2.25
C SER A 50 -7.23 14.06 0.81
N HIS A 51 -7.63 12.91 0.24
CA HIS A 51 -7.25 12.53 -1.11
C HIS A 51 -8.42 11.85 -1.85
N PRO A 52 -8.73 12.27 -3.10
CA PRO A 52 -9.91 11.79 -3.82
C PRO A 52 -9.81 10.34 -4.31
N ASN A 53 -8.62 9.77 -4.37
CA ASN A 53 -8.37 8.44 -4.93
C ASN A 53 -7.51 7.60 -3.97
N VAL A 54 -8.16 7.04 -2.95
CA VAL A 54 -7.51 6.24 -1.89
C VAL A 54 -8.08 4.84 -1.88
N HIS A 55 -7.18 3.88 -1.82
CA HIS A 55 -7.49 2.46 -1.73
C HIS A 55 -6.77 1.85 -0.54
N MET A 56 -7.50 1.21 0.36
CA MET A 56 -6.94 0.70 1.61
C MET A 56 -7.37 -0.74 1.85
N VAL A 57 -6.48 -1.55 2.39
CA VAL A 57 -6.79 -2.90 2.86
C VAL A 57 -6.66 -3.00 4.37
N CYS A 58 -7.36 -3.97 4.94
CA CYS A 58 -7.23 -4.32 6.35
C CYS A 58 -5.98 -5.20 6.57
N GLY A 59 -5.15 -4.84 7.55
CA GLY A 59 -4.08 -5.69 8.05
C GLY A 59 -4.47 -6.43 9.33
N ASN A 60 -3.52 -7.13 9.93
CA ASN A 60 -3.75 -7.87 11.19
C ASN A 60 -3.91 -6.96 12.41
N MET A 61 -3.34 -5.76 12.37
CA MET A 61 -3.41 -4.77 13.46
C MET A 61 -4.57 -3.78 13.33
N CYS A 62 -5.39 -3.87 12.29
CA CYS A 62 -6.61 -3.07 12.20
C CYS A 62 -7.56 -3.37 13.36
N THR A 63 -8.09 -2.34 14.01
CA THR A 63 -9.00 -2.44 15.14
C THR A 63 -10.36 -1.79 14.87
N GLY A 64 -11.31 -2.00 15.76
CA GLY A 64 -12.59 -1.29 15.79
C GLY A 64 -13.39 -1.36 14.49
N SER A 65 -13.87 -0.20 14.04
CA SER A 65 -14.66 -0.06 12.82
C SER A 65 -13.79 -0.11 11.57
N ALA A 66 -12.52 0.31 11.62
CA ALA A 66 -11.58 0.15 10.51
C ALA A 66 -11.53 -1.30 10.01
N ARG A 67 -11.47 -2.26 10.94
CA ARG A 67 -11.50 -3.69 10.60
C ARG A 67 -12.80 -4.14 9.92
N ARG A 68 -13.92 -3.50 10.20
CA ARG A 68 -15.21 -3.83 9.57
C ARG A 68 -15.43 -3.12 8.24
N HIS A 69 -14.76 -1.98 8.06
CA HIS A 69 -14.91 -1.11 6.88
C HIS A 69 -13.97 -1.50 5.75
N LEU A 70 -12.73 -1.87 6.08
CA LEU A 70 -11.70 -2.19 5.10
C LEU A 70 -11.75 -3.66 4.68
N ALA A 71 -11.67 -3.90 3.37
CA ALA A 71 -11.55 -5.24 2.82
C ALA A 71 -10.15 -5.84 3.09
N PRO A 72 -10.02 -7.17 3.18
CA PRO A 72 -8.70 -7.81 3.35
C PRO A 72 -7.83 -7.71 2.10
N ARG A 73 -8.44 -7.46 0.94
CA ARG A 73 -7.76 -7.27 -0.35
C ARG A 73 -8.60 -6.42 -1.28
N ILE A 74 -7.94 -5.74 -2.18
CA ILE A 74 -8.55 -4.92 -3.24
C ILE A 74 -7.93 -5.24 -4.59
N ALA A 75 -8.68 -4.92 -5.64
CA ALA A 75 -8.24 -4.97 -7.02
C ALA A 75 -8.66 -3.65 -7.70
N VAL A 76 -7.72 -2.97 -8.30
CA VAL A 76 -7.94 -1.70 -9.00
C VAL A 76 -7.28 -1.74 -10.38
N THR A 77 -7.74 -0.91 -11.29
CA THR A 77 -7.09 -0.76 -12.60
C THR A 77 -6.65 0.68 -12.77
N PHE A 78 -5.37 0.89 -13.00
CA PHE A 78 -4.75 2.18 -13.26
C PHE A 78 -4.05 2.17 -14.62
N GLU A 79 -4.44 3.05 -15.53
CA GLU A 79 -3.83 3.18 -16.88
C GLU A 79 -3.75 1.84 -17.65
N GLY A 80 -4.68 0.93 -17.40
CA GLY A 80 -4.72 -0.41 -18.01
C GLY A 80 -4.00 -1.49 -17.19
N PHE A 81 -3.21 -1.13 -16.18
CA PHE A 81 -2.57 -2.10 -15.29
C PHE A 81 -3.55 -2.60 -14.21
N ARG A 82 -3.68 -3.91 -14.06
CA ARG A 82 -4.39 -4.48 -12.91
C ARG A 82 -3.47 -4.57 -11.71
N VAL A 83 -3.82 -3.81 -10.69
CA VAL A 83 -3.07 -3.72 -9.43
C VAL A 83 -3.87 -4.37 -8.31
N GLY A 84 -3.30 -5.34 -7.64
CA GLY A 84 -3.84 -5.94 -6.41
C GLY A 84 -3.16 -5.37 -5.18
N ALA A 85 -3.87 -5.32 -4.06
CA ALA A 85 -3.24 -5.09 -2.76
C ALA A 85 -3.86 -5.96 -1.67
N SER A 86 -3.02 -6.53 -0.82
CA SER A 86 -3.37 -7.18 0.43
C SER A 86 -2.27 -6.95 1.46
N HIS A 87 -2.54 -7.23 2.74
CA HIS A 87 -1.51 -7.00 3.75
C HIS A 87 -0.38 -8.05 3.73
N GLY A 88 -0.69 -9.27 3.32
CA GLY A 88 0.31 -10.33 3.23
C GLY A 88 0.58 -11.05 4.54
N THR A 89 -0.34 -10.99 5.50
CA THR A 89 -0.23 -11.74 6.75
C THR A 89 -0.24 -13.24 6.47
N CYS A 90 0.87 -13.91 6.70
CA CYS A 90 0.99 -15.35 6.51
C CYS A 90 1.77 -15.99 7.67
N SER A 91 1.42 -17.23 7.99
CA SER A 91 2.10 -18.01 9.03
C SER A 91 3.29 -18.82 8.50
N GLN A 92 3.44 -18.93 7.19
CA GLN A 92 4.48 -19.74 6.54
C GLN A 92 4.87 -19.16 5.18
N GLY A 93 6.16 -19.20 4.88
CA GLY A 93 6.72 -18.76 3.61
C GLY A 93 7.01 -17.26 3.54
N SER A 94 7.32 -16.78 2.34
CA SER A 94 7.50 -15.36 2.06
C SER A 94 6.15 -14.68 1.85
N SER A 95 5.97 -13.49 2.42
CA SER A 95 4.76 -12.69 2.20
C SER A 95 4.52 -12.38 0.72
N ALA A 96 5.57 -12.19 -0.08
CA ALA A 96 5.46 -11.97 -1.51
C ALA A 96 4.84 -13.17 -2.25
N GLU A 97 5.31 -14.40 -1.98
CA GLU A 97 4.77 -15.60 -2.59
C GLU A 97 3.36 -15.92 -2.10
N TYR A 98 3.05 -15.56 -0.85
CA TYR A 98 1.70 -15.68 -0.32
C TYR A 98 0.73 -14.77 -1.06
N VAL A 99 1.04 -13.48 -1.18
CA VAL A 99 0.12 -12.52 -1.84
C VAL A 99 -0.04 -12.81 -3.34
N LEU A 100 0.98 -13.34 -4.00
CA LEU A 100 0.87 -13.79 -5.40
C LEU A 100 -0.20 -14.86 -5.60
N ARG A 101 -0.43 -15.73 -4.60
CA ARG A 101 -1.49 -16.76 -4.65
C ARG A 101 -2.89 -16.21 -4.39
N GLU A 102 -2.99 -15.02 -3.77
CA GLU A 102 -4.28 -14.38 -3.52
C GLU A 102 -4.88 -13.72 -4.78
N PHE A 103 -4.04 -13.47 -5.80
CA PHE A 103 -4.44 -12.79 -7.04
C PHE A 103 -4.19 -13.66 -8.26
N GLY A 104 -5.06 -13.52 -9.27
CA GLY A 104 -4.96 -14.25 -10.54
C GLY A 104 -3.73 -13.84 -11.38
N PRO A 105 -3.44 -14.58 -12.45
CA PRO A 105 -2.30 -14.30 -13.33
C PRO A 105 -2.43 -13.02 -14.15
N ASP A 106 -3.62 -12.44 -14.18
CA ASP A 106 -3.97 -11.22 -14.91
C ASP A 106 -3.66 -9.92 -14.15
N PHE A 107 -3.08 -10.03 -12.95
CA PHE A 107 -2.56 -8.88 -12.21
C PHE A 107 -1.08 -8.64 -12.55
N GLU A 108 -0.76 -7.43 -13.00
CA GLU A 108 0.61 -7.04 -13.33
C GLU A 108 1.42 -6.64 -12.11
N VAL A 109 0.78 -5.98 -11.13
CA VAL A 109 1.42 -5.52 -9.88
C VAL A 109 0.60 -5.95 -8.67
N ILE A 110 1.27 -6.46 -7.64
CA ILE A 110 0.66 -6.80 -6.37
C ILE A 110 1.41 -6.10 -5.24
N CYS A 111 0.71 -5.19 -4.55
CA CYS A 111 1.23 -4.43 -3.42
C CYS A 111 0.93 -5.17 -2.10
N TYR A 112 1.87 -5.15 -1.16
CA TYR A 112 1.69 -5.79 0.14
C TYR A 112 2.49 -5.07 1.24
N GLY A 113 2.24 -5.41 2.51
CA GLY A 113 2.91 -4.85 3.68
C GLY A 113 3.48 -5.92 4.61
N HIS A 114 3.22 -5.78 5.91
CA HIS A 114 3.49 -6.77 6.97
C HIS A 114 4.97 -7.01 7.31
N THR A 115 5.86 -7.10 6.35
CA THR A 115 7.28 -7.39 6.62
C THR A 115 8.08 -6.16 7.05
N HIS A 116 7.55 -4.95 6.82
CA HIS A 116 8.21 -3.66 7.03
C HIS A 116 9.48 -3.45 6.19
N VAL A 117 9.76 -4.33 5.23
CA VAL A 117 10.96 -4.30 4.39
C VAL A 117 10.59 -3.98 2.96
N PHE A 118 11.25 -2.97 2.38
CA PHE A 118 11.05 -2.65 0.97
C PHE A 118 11.39 -3.85 0.08
N ASP A 119 10.47 -4.20 -0.81
CA ASP A 119 10.66 -5.25 -1.82
C ASP A 119 10.07 -4.78 -3.15
N TRP A 120 10.87 -4.82 -4.20
CA TRP A 120 10.45 -4.58 -5.58
C TRP A 120 11.13 -5.58 -6.50
N ARG A 121 10.38 -6.57 -6.94
CA ARG A 121 10.91 -7.63 -7.80
C ARG A 121 9.82 -8.28 -8.63
N LYS A 122 10.22 -9.01 -9.66
CA LYS A 122 9.32 -9.78 -10.52
C LYS A 122 9.36 -11.26 -10.14
N ILE A 123 8.19 -11.86 -9.92
CA ILE A 123 8.01 -13.29 -9.61
C ILE A 123 6.95 -13.83 -10.56
N ASP A 124 7.25 -14.89 -11.30
CA ASP A 124 6.32 -15.53 -12.25
C ASP A 124 5.66 -14.52 -13.21
N GLY A 125 6.45 -13.57 -13.72
CA GLY A 125 6.00 -12.56 -14.66
C GLY A 125 5.22 -11.38 -14.06
N ARG A 126 4.93 -11.38 -12.75
CA ARG A 126 4.20 -10.32 -12.04
C ARG A 126 5.12 -9.54 -11.10
N TRP A 127 4.89 -8.25 -10.97
CA TRP A 127 5.62 -7.41 -10.04
C TRP A 127 5.02 -7.49 -8.63
N VAL A 128 5.87 -7.61 -7.61
CA VAL A 128 5.48 -7.48 -6.21
C VAL A 128 6.13 -6.24 -5.62
N LEU A 129 5.36 -5.48 -4.83
CA LEU A 129 5.82 -4.24 -4.19
C LEU A 129 5.45 -4.24 -2.70
N ASN A 130 6.47 -4.21 -1.84
CA ASN A 130 6.32 -3.81 -0.45
C ASN A 130 6.98 -2.44 -0.25
N PRO A 131 6.27 -1.42 0.22
CA PRO A 131 6.83 -0.07 0.36
C PRO A 131 7.73 0.10 1.60
N GLY A 132 7.81 -0.91 2.47
CA GLY A 132 8.30 -0.80 3.84
C GLY A 132 7.21 -0.30 4.79
N ALA A 133 7.56 0.09 5.99
CA ALA A 133 6.65 0.65 6.99
C ALA A 133 6.75 2.18 7.00
N LEU A 134 5.61 2.87 6.99
CA LEU A 134 5.58 4.34 7.08
C LEU A 134 5.39 4.76 8.54
N GLN A 135 6.49 4.80 9.28
CA GLN A 135 6.54 5.11 10.71
C GLN A 135 7.49 6.26 11.00
N GLU A 136 7.21 7.02 12.07
CA GLU A 136 8.06 8.13 12.48
C GLU A 136 9.46 7.65 12.90
N GLY A 137 10.50 8.30 12.37
CA GLY A 137 11.91 8.02 12.67
C GLY A 137 12.66 7.28 11.57
N GLU A 138 12.13 6.19 11.05
CA GLU A 138 12.76 5.39 9.99
C GLU A 138 11.76 4.96 8.92
N GLY A 139 10.81 5.82 8.62
CA GLY A 139 9.70 5.52 7.72
C GLY A 139 10.11 5.41 6.26
N SER A 140 9.41 4.55 5.52
CA SER A 140 9.50 4.52 4.06
C SER A 140 8.14 4.25 3.42
N PHE A 141 8.04 4.69 2.18
CA PHE A 141 6.95 4.38 1.27
C PHE A 141 7.51 4.22 -0.15
N ALA A 142 6.68 3.90 -1.12
CA ALA A 142 7.12 3.82 -2.51
C ALA A 142 6.23 4.65 -3.44
N TYR A 143 6.82 5.23 -4.46
CA TYR A 143 6.08 5.62 -5.65
C TYR A 143 6.10 4.48 -6.65
N LEU A 144 4.91 4.13 -7.14
CA LEU A 144 4.71 3.21 -8.26
C LEU A 144 4.28 4.03 -9.47
N ASP A 145 5.13 4.08 -10.48
CA ASP A 145 4.87 4.77 -11.74
C ASP A 145 4.35 3.77 -12.79
N LEU A 146 3.16 4.03 -13.29
CA LEU A 146 2.45 3.23 -14.30
C LEU A 146 2.27 4.07 -15.57
N VAL A 147 2.95 3.66 -16.65
CA VAL A 147 2.90 4.32 -17.94
C VAL A 147 2.45 3.31 -18.99
N PRO A 148 1.33 3.55 -19.71
CA PRO A 148 0.85 2.62 -20.74
C PRO A 148 1.96 2.27 -21.75
N GLY A 149 2.17 0.97 -21.96
CA GLY A 149 3.19 0.47 -22.89
C GLY A 149 4.61 0.36 -22.32
N GLU A 150 4.83 0.75 -21.05
CA GLU A 150 6.10 0.55 -20.34
C GLU A 150 5.93 -0.48 -19.22
N GLU A 151 7.04 -1.05 -18.74
CA GLU A 151 7.01 -1.84 -17.50
C GLU A 151 6.79 -0.92 -16.28
N PRO A 152 6.03 -1.38 -15.26
CA PRO A 152 5.89 -0.66 -13.99
C PRO A 152 7.25 -0.38 -13.35
N LYS A 153 7.35 0.77 -12.70
CA LYS A 153 8.58 1.17 -11.96
C LYS A 153 8.22 1.56 -10.55
N ALA A 154 8.98 1.09 -9.56
CA ALA A 154 8.81 1.52 -8.18
C ALA A 154 10.10 2.09 -7.61
N VAL A 155 9.95 3.16 -6.83
CA VAL A 155 11.06 3.84 -6.15
C VAL A 155 10.72 4.00 -4.68
N GLN A 156 11.60 3.49 -3.80
CA GLN A 156 11.48 3.71 -2.36
C GLN A 156 11.81 5.17 -2.01
N VAL A 157 11.01 5.74 -1.14
CA VAL A 157 11.25 7.05 -0.51
C VAL A 157 11.37 6.85 0.99
N ARG A 158 12.43 7.38 1.59
CA ARG A 158 12.62 7.40 3.06
C ARG A 158 12.28 8.79 3.60
N VAL A 159 11.59 8.81 4.74
CA VAL A 159 11.09 10.04 5.38
C VAL A 159 11.35 10.06 6.88
#